data_9a4d7d72efc39a59cf9d819f7cef60ed
#
_entry.id   9a4d7d72efc39a59cf9d819f7cef60ed
#
_cell.length_a   1.000
_cell.length_b   1.000
_cell.length_c   1.000
_cell.angle_alpha   90.00
_cell.angle_beta   90.00
_cell.angle_gamma   90.00
#
_symmetry.space_group_name_H-M   'P 1'
#
loop_
_entity.id
_entity.type
_entity.pdbx_description
1 polymer ?
#
loop_
_entity_poly.entity_id
_entity_poly.type
_entity_poly.pdbx_seq_one_letter_code
_entity_poly.pdbx_strand_id
1 'polypeptide(L)'
;MNELHRFFGMRNVLAVAALAAGLAPQVLKADNAQCLLRNAIMSGAYVASGTGTVVGVGPIAVVGELIYNGDGTGNAVLVTQSVNGATSTLTNIPVTFTVNSDCTGSKTVGTGHYNFVITPDGSLITWIVTDNGVTLMGTGVRLRK
;
A
#
# COMPACT_ATOMS: atom_id res chain seq x y z
N MET A 1 -13.23 21.72 -93.00
CA MET A 1 -12.06 20.89 -93.28
C MET A 1 -11.26 20.69 -92.06
N ASN A 2 -11.21 19.48 -91.70
CA ASN A 2 -10.19 18.77 -90.85
C ASN A 2 -10.03 19.21 -89.43
N GLU A 3 -10.50 18.34 -88.58
CA GLU A 3 -9.79 17.17 -88.01
C GLU A 3 -8.61 17.63 -87.10
N LEU A 4 -8.42 17.20 -86.01
CA LEU A 4 -8.39 15.90 -85.34
C LEU A 4 -7.70 16.00 -83.97
N HIS A 5 -8.07 15.10 -83.12
CA HIS A 5 -7.35 14.46 -82.05
C HIS A 5 -7.32 15.17 -80.69
N ARG A 6 -8.20 14.76 -79.80
CA ARG A 6 -8.05 13.62 -78.92
C ARG A 6 -6.63 13.43 -78.38
N PHE A 7 -6.41 13.79 -77.15
CA PHE A 7 -5.66 12.92 -76.28
C PHE A 7 -6.17 13.00 -74.82
N PHE A 8 -6.58 11.88 -74.38
CA PHE A 8 -6.94 11.54 -73.03
C PHE A 8 -5.76 11.80 -72.12
N GLY A 9 -5.93 12.61 -71.10
CA GLY A 9 -5.04 12.70 -69.96
C GLY A 9 -5.81 12.23 -68.73
N MET A 10 -5.77 10.94 -68.46
CA MET A 10 -6.21 10.39 -67.22
C MET A 10 -5.34 10.91 -66.09
N ARG A 11 -5.83 11.91 -65.37
CA ARG A 11 -5.20 12.36 -64.14
C ARG A 11 -5.61 11.38 -63.02
N ASN A 12 -4.68 10.50 -62.72
CA ASN A 12 -4.76 9.67 -61.50
C ASN A 12 -4.86 10.57 -60.31
N VAL A 13 -6.05 10.69 -59.73
CA VAL A 13 -6.25 11.24 -58.40
C VAL A 13 -5.84 10.16 -57.43
N LEU A 14 -4.59 10.21 -56.97
CA LEU A 14 -4.17 9.46 -55.82
C LEU A 14 -4.94 10.00 -54.61
N ALA A 15 -5.94 9.26 -54.20
CA ALA A 15 -6.59 9.45 -52.90
C ALA A 15 -5.59 9.04 -51.80
N VAL A 16 -4.92 10.01 -51.23
CA VAL A 16 -4.17 9.81 -49.99
C VAL A 16 -5.18 9.63 -48.88
N ALA A 17 -5.48 8.35 -48.53
CA ALA A 17 -6.20 8.03 -47.34
C ALA A 17 -5.28 8.31 -46.14
N ALA A 18 -5.46 9.46 -45.52
CA ALA A 18 -4.83 9.76 -44.24
C ALA A 18 -5.42 8.79 -43.18
N LEU A 19 -4.65 7.76 -42.82
CA LEU A 19 -4.90 7.00 -41.62
C LEU A 19 -4.66 7.94 -40.41
N ALA A 20 -5.70 8.60 -39.93
CA ALA A 20 -5.71 9.15 -38.60
C ALA A 20 -5.76 7.99 -37.61
N ALA A 21 -4.57 7.43 -37.29
CA ALA A 21 -4.44 6.55 -36.14
C ALA A 21 -4.77 7.38 -34.91
N GLY A 22 -6.00 7.26 -34.45
CA GLY A 22 -6.45 7.85 -33.19
C GLY A 22 -5.58 7.30 -32.07
N LEU A 23 -4.63 8.09 -31.61
CA LEU A 23 -3.99 7.93 -30.33
C LEU A 23 -5.08 8.19 -29.27
N ALA A 24 -5.90 7.17 -28.98
CA ALA A 24 -6.70 7.18 -27.78
C ALA A 24 -5.74 7.36 -26.61
N PRO A 25 -5.97 8.33 -25.73
CA PRO A 25 -5.17 8.43 -24.54
C PRO A 25 -5.30 7.10 -23.80
N GLN A 26 -4.23 6.34 -23.76
CA GLN A 26 -4.10 5.19 -22.89
C GLN A 26 -4.19 5.77 -21.48
N VAL A 27 -5.39 5.72 -20.90
CA VAL A 27 -5.52 5.90 -19.45
C VAL A 27 -4.69 4.78 -18.86
N LEU A 28 -3.47 5.10 -18.45
CA LEU A 28 -2.67 4.26 -17.57
C LEU A 28 -3.57 4.02 -16.36
N LYS A 29 -4.26 2.87 -16.35
CA LYS A 29 -4.82 2.36 -15.10
C LYS A 29 -3.63 2.31 -14.17
N ALA A 30 -3.65 3.13 -13.12
CA ALA A 30 -2.76 2.93 -12.01
C ALA A 30 -2.90 1.44 -11.68
N ASP A 31 -1.84 0.67 -11.90
CA ASP A 31 -1.82 -0.73 -11.49
C ASP A 31 -2.20 -0.72 -10.03
N ASN A 32 -3.36 -1.28 -9.71
CA ASN A 32 -3.76 -1.42 -8.33
C ASN A 32 -2.62 -2.16 -7.65
N ALA A 33 -1.94 -1.48 -6.74
CA ALA A 33 -0.84 -2.06 -6.00
C ALA A 33 -1.31 -3.41 -5.47
N GLN A 34 -0.67 -4.49 -5.91
CA GLN A 34 -1.09 -5.84 -5.57
C GLN A 34 -0.05 -6.50 -4.69
N CYS A 35 -0.51 -6.96 -3.54
CA CYS A 35 0.30 -7.72 -2.59
C CYS A 35 0.12 -9.23 -2.84
N LEU A 36 0.55 -9.70 -4.03
CA LEU A 36 0.34 -11.08 -4.45
C LEU A 36 1.04 -12.11 -3.55
N LEU A 37 2.15 -11.73 -2.93
CA LEU A 37 2.87 -12.57 -1.97
C LEU A 37 2.18 -12.63 -0.59
N ARG A 38 1.09 -11.87 -0.40
CA ARG A 38 0.31 -11.85 0.85
C ARG A 38 1.20 -11.72 2.09
N ASN A 39 1.07 -12.61 3.06
CA ASN A 39 1.82 -12.56 4.31
C ASN A 39 3.34 -12.51 4.11
N ALA A 40 3.88 -13.13 3.05
CA ALA A 40 5.32 -13.15 2.78
C ALA A 40 5.93 -11.76 2.50
N ILE A 41 5.10 -10.78 2.10
CA ILE A 41 5.53 -9.38 1.94
C ILE A 41 5.96 -8.78 3.28
N MET A 42 5.27 -9.17 4.35
CA MET A 42 5.49 -8.67 5.70
C MET A 42 6.45 -9.61 6.44
N SER A 43 7.73 -9.46 6.14
CA SER A 43 8.82 -10.28 6.67
C SER A 43 10.00 -9.42 7.07
N GLY A 44 10.65 -9.75 8.20
CA GLY A 44 11.81 -9.04 8.78
C GLY A 44 11.45 -8.08 9.91
N ALA A 45 12.42 -7.28 10.32
CA ALA A 45 12.28 -6.32 11.42
C ALA A 45 11.68 -4.99 10.94
N TYR A 46 10.82 -4.41 11.79
CA TYR A 46 10.17 -3.12 11.56
C TYR A 46 10.29 -2.27 12.82
N VAL A 47 10.58 -0.99 12.64
CA VAL A 47 10.39 0.03 13.68
C VAL A 47 9.03 0.68 13.46
N ALA A 48 8.22 0.71 14.50
CA ALA A 48 6.88 1.28 14.47
C ALA A 48 6.75 2.42 15.47
N SER A 49 5.95 3.42 15.10
CA SER A 49 5.53 4.49 16.00
C SER A 49 4.08 4.89 15.73
N GLY A 50 3.42 5.42 16.74
CA GLY A 50 2.05 5.89 16.60
C GLY A 50 1.66 6.81 17.74
N THR A 51 0.61 7.61 17.49
CA THR A 51 0.02 8.52 18.45
C THR A 51 -1.50 8.51 18.36
N GLY A 52 -2.13 8.86 19.46
CA GLY A 52 -3.59 8.86 19.53
C GLY A 52 -4.14 9.26 20.86
N THR A 53 -5.33 8.74 21.18
CA THR A 53 -6.04 9.02 22.43
C THR A 53 -6.75 7.76 22.95
N VAL A 54 -6.68 7.54 24.24
CA VAL A 54 -7.53 6.58 24.96
C VAL A 54 -8.69 7.35 25.55
N VAL A 55 -9.92 7.03 25.16
CA VAL A 55 -11.14 7.74 25.59
C VAL A 55 -11.29 7.65 27.12
N GLY A 56 -11.49 8.81 27.74
CA GLY A 56 -11.61 8.92 29.22
C GLY A 56 -10.28 8.83 29.99
N VAL A 57 -9.14 8.61 29.30
CA VAL A 57 -7.82 8.54 29.94
C VAL A 57 -6.89 9.65 29.47
N GLY A 58 -6.71 9.84 28.14
CA GLY A 58 -5.86 10.89 27.60
C GLY A 58 -5.04 10.45 26.40
N PRO A 59 -4.04 11.26 26.02
CA PRO A 59 -3.19 10.99 24.86
C PRO A 59 -2.35 9.73 25.05
N ILE A 60 -2.08 9.04 23.94
CA ILE A 60 -1.20 7.87 23.89
C ILE A 60 -0.15 8.08 22.79
N ALA A 61 1.08 7.69 23.07
CA ALA A 61 2.17 7.56 22.11
C ALA A 61 2.85 6.20 22.29
N VAL A 62 3.24 5.59 21.18
CA VAL A 62 3.91 4.27 21.17
C VAL A 62 5.11 4.28 20.22
N VAL A 63 6.16 3.57 20.61
CA VAL A 63 7.26 3.19 19.73
C VAL A 63 7.60 1.72 19.99
N GLY A 64 8.07 1.00 18.97
CA GLY A 64 8.44 -0.39 19.16
C GLY A 64 9.18 -0.99 17.98
N GLU A 65 9.78 -2.15 18.23
CA GLU A 65 10.36 -3.03 17.24
C GLU A 65 9.55 -4.31 17.15
N LEU A 66 9.17 -4.67 15.92
CA LEU A 66 8.41 -5.89 15.62
C LEU A 66 9.15 -6.71 14.58
N ILE A 67 9.20 -8.01 14.77
CA ILE A 67 9.72 -8.95 13.79
C ILE A 67 8.55 -9.75 13.24
N TYR A 68 8.38 -9.75 11.93
CA TYR A 68 7.37 -10.53 11.22
C TYR A 68 8.05 -11.68 10.46
N ASN A 69 7.46 -12.88 10.49
CA ASN A 69 8.03 -14.08 9.91
C ASN A 69 7.64 -14.32 8.45
N GLY A 70 6.68 -13.55 7.92
CA GLY A 70 6.17 -13.72 6.57
C GLY A 70 5.13 -14.84 6.39
N ASP A 71 4.79 -15.55 7.45
CA ASP A 71 3.83 -16.66 7.48
C ASP A 71 2.50 -16.32 8.17
N GLY A 72 2.35 -15.09 8.63
CA GLY A 72 1.19 -14.63 9.41
C GLY A 72 1.48 -14.55 10.92
N THR A 73 2.70 -14.86 11.33
CA THR A 73 3.16 -14.78 12.73
C THR A 73 4.30 -13.78 12.89
N GLY A 74 4.52 -13.35 14.12
CA GLY A 74 5.60 -12.44 14.47
C GLY A 74 5.72 -12.22 15.95
N ASN A 75 6.59 -11.31 16.34
CA ASN A 75 6.81 -10.92 17.72
C ASN A 75 7.08 -9.42 17.81
N ALA A 76 6.44 -8.72 18.72
CA ALA A 76 6.83 -7.39 19.13
C ALA A 76 7.93 -7.54 20.19
N VAL A 77 9.16 -7.32 19.76
CA VAL A 77 10.37 -7.51 20.59
C VAL A 77 10.34 -6.56 21.77
N LEU A 78 10.00 -5.31 21.49
CA LEU A 78 9.88 -4.24 22.46
C LEU A 78 8.81 -3.24 22.02
N VAL A 79 7.94 -2.87 22.93
CA VAL A 79 6.97 -1.77 22.75
C VAL A 79 7.01 -0.89 23.98
N THR A 80 7.37 0.37 23.82
CA THR A 80 7.24 1.39 24.84
C THR A 80 6.05 2.28 24.52
N GLN A 81 5.19 2.49 25.48
CA GLN A 81 4.03 3.37 25.37
C GLN A 81 3.99 4.38 26.51
N SER A 82 3.45 5.55 26.21
CA SER A 82 3.11 6.58 27.20
C SER A 82 1.63 6.88 27.07
N VAL A 83 0.87 6.66 28.12
CA VAL A 83 -0.57 6.94 28.19
C VAL A 83 -0.79 8.02 29.23
N ASN A 84 -1.27 9.19 28.81
CA ASN A 84 -1.47 10.36 29.67
C ASN A 84 -0.24 10.68 30.54
N GLY A 85 0.99 10.49 29.97
CA GLY A 85 2.25 10.73 30.67
C GLY A 85 2.79 9.52 31.46
N ALA A 86 1.99 8.50 31.73
CA ALA A 86 2.47 7.27 32.36
C ALA A 86 3.12 6.34 31.32
N THR A 87 4.40 6.00 31.54
CA THR A 87 5.19 5.21 30.59
C THR A 87 5.27 3.75 31.05
N SER A 88 5.12 2.82 30.12
CA SER A 88 5.35 1.40 30.32
C SER A 88 6.05 0.77 29.11
N THR A 89 6.78 -0.32 29.35
CA THR A 89 7.47 -1.09 28.30
C THR A 89 7.06 -2.55 28.41
N LEU A 90 6.68 -3.12 27.27
CA LEU A 90 6.32 -4.53 27.11
C LEU A 90 7.32 -5.18 26.13
N THR A 91 7.62 -6.45 26.35
CA THR A 91 8.56 -7.21 25.53
C THR A 91 7.99 -8.56 25.15
N ASN A 92 8.45 -9.09 24.01
CA ASN A 92 8.11 -10.42 23.53
C ASN A 92 6.59 -10.68 23.41
N ILE A 93 5.86 -9.71 22.86
CA ILE A 93 4.42 -9.82 22.66
C ILE A 93 4.16 -10.59 21.37
N PRO A 94 3.37 -11.67 21.39
CA PRO A 94 3.05 -12.41 20.18
C PRO A 94 2.24 -11.55 19.21
N VAL A 95 2.54 -11.71 17.92
CA VAL A 95 1.86 -11.04 16.82
C VAL A 95 1.30 -12.07 15.85
N THR A 96 0.06 -11.87 15.43
CA THR A 96 -0.52 -12.58 14.27
C THR A 96 -1.01 -11.56 13.26
N PHE A 97 -0.97 -11.91 11.96
CA PHE A 97 -1.41 -10.98 10.92
C PHE A 97 -1.87 -11.70 9.66
N THR A 98 -2.65 -10.98 8.85
CA THR A 98 -3.06 -11.41 7.51
C THR A 98 -2.94 -10.24 6.56
N VAL A 99 -2.30 -10.46 5.40
CA VAL A 99 -2.21 -9.51 4.30
C VAL A 99 -3.09 -9.99 3.14
N ASN A 100 -3.96 -9.13 2.64
CA ASN A 100 -4.80 -9.37 1.48
C ASN A 100 -4.07 -9.02 0.19
N SER A 101 -4.57 -9.49 -0.95
CA SER A 101 -3.97 -9.19 -2.27
C SER A 101 -4.07 -7.72 -2.68
N ASP A 102 -4.96 -6.94 -2.08
CA ASP A 102 -5.13 -5.50 -2.27
C ASP A 102 -4.23 -4.65 -1.36
N CYS A 103 -3.27 -5.27 -0.66
CA CYS A 103 -2.36 -4.63 0.28
C CYS A 103 -3.01 -4.11 1.57
N THR A 104 -4.26 -4.45 1.82
CA THR A 104 -4.87 -4.27 3.15
C THR A 104 -4.58 -5.46 4.04
N GLY A 105 -4.76 -5.31 5.34
CA GLY A 105 -4.61 -6.41 6.25
C GLY A 105 -5.07 -6.10 7.66
N SER A 106 -5.02 -7.13 8.50
CA SER A 106 -5.29 -7.02 9.93
C SER A 106 -4.17 -7.69 10.73
N LYS A 107 -3.94 -7.22 11.93
CA LYS A 107 -3.00 -7.83 12.87
C LYS A 107 -3.50 -7.72 14.29
N THR A 108 -3.05 -8.66 15.12
CA THR A 108 -3.21 -8.62 16.56
C THR A 108 -1.83 -8.56 17.20
N VAL A 109 -1.62 -7.65 18.14
CA VAL A 109 -0.40 -7.54 18.95
C VAL A 109 -0.80 -7.71 20.40
N GLY A 110 -0.50 -8.86 20.98
CA GLY A 110 -1.05 -9.24 22.28
C GLY A 110 -2.58 -9.32 22.25
N THR A 111 -3.24 -8.38 22.92
CA THR A 111 -4.70 -8.24 22.92
C THR A 111 -5.22 -7.11 22.04
N GLY A 112 -4.35 -6.28 21.47
CA GLY A 112 -4.74 -5.15 20.63
C GLY A 112 -4.98 -5.55 19.17
N HIS A 113 -6.05 -5.04 18.56
CA HIS A 113 -6.44 -5.34 17.18
C HIS A 113 -6.20 -4.12 16.28
N TYR A 114 -5.71 -4.38 15.08
CA TYR A 114 -5.31 -3.33 14.14
C TYR A 114 -5.72 -3.70 12.72
N ASN A 115 -6.12 -2.68 11.95
CA ASN A 115 -6.14 -2.75 10.50
C ASN A 115 -4.94 -1.98 9.95
N PHE A 116 -4.45 -2.38 8.78
CA PHE A 116 -3.32 -1.73 8.15
C PHE A 116 -3.39 -1.77 6.62
N VAL A 117 -2.60 -0.89 6.00
CA VAL A 117 -2.24 -0.94 4.59
C VAL A 117 -0.71 -1.03 4.51
N ILE A 118 -0.21 -1.86 3.61
CA ILE A 118 1.23 -2.06 3.39
C ILE A 118 1.62 -1.74 1.96
N THR A 119 2.82 -1.20 1.73
CA THR A 119 3.35 -1.04 0.37
C THR A 119 3.63 -2.39 -0.28
N PRO A 120 3.52 -2.54 -1.62
CA PRO A 120 3.73 -3.82 -2.31
C PRO A 120 5.10 -4.44 -2.09
N ASP A 121 6.12 -3.63 -1.80
CA ASP A 121 7.46 -4.07 -1.43
C ASP A 121 7.61 -4.36 0.07
N GLY A 122 6.57 -4.10 0.85
CA GLY A 122 6.53 -4.30 2.29
C GLY A 122 7.41 -3.33 3.08
N SER A 123 7.89 -2.25 2.50
CA SER A 123 8.80 -1.30 3.18
C SER A 123 8.11 -0.43 4.21
N LEU A 124 6.83 -0.13 4.01
CA LEU A 124 6.05 0.77 4.86
C LEU A 124 4.68 0.15 5.17
N ILE A 125 4.28 0.23 6.43
CA ILE A 125 2.96 -0.11 6.93
C ILE A 125 2.34 1.13 7.55
N THR A 126 1.09 1.44 7.21
CA THR A 126 0.28 2.42 7.94
C THR A 126 -0.85 1.67 8.63
N TRP A 127 -1.05 1.91 9.92
CA TRP A 127 -1.98 1.14 10.72
C TRP A 127 -2.84 1.99 11.65
N ILE A 128 -3.98 1.44 12.05
CA ILE A 128 -4.90 2.02 13.02
C ILE A 128 -5.41 0.93 13.96
N VAL A 129 -5.58 1.27 15.24
CA VAL A 129 -6.25 0.41 16.22
C VAL A 129 -7.74 0.33 15.91
N THR A 130 -8.32 -0.85 16.08
CA THR A 130 -9.75 -1.09 15.87
C THR A 130 -10.52 -1.39 17.16
N ASP A 131 -9.82 -1.41 18.30
CA ASP A 131 -10.44 -1.61 19.60
C ASP A 131 -11.25 -0.39 20.04
N ASN A 132 -12.40 -0.65 20.65
CA ASN A 132 -13.28 0.42 21.14
C ASN A 132 -12.58 1.27 22.22
N GLY A 133 -12.83 2.57 22.19
CA GLY A 133 -12.28 3.50 23.17
C GLY A 133 -10.82 3.89 22.94
N VAL A 134 -10.20 3.44 21.84
CA VAL A 134 -8.84 3.83 21.47
C VAL A 134 -8.82 4.38 20.05
N THR A 135 -8.33 5.60 19.92
CA THR A 135 -7.99 6.18 18.61
C THR A 135 -6.48 6.29 18.55
N LEU A 136 -5.83 5.32 17.95
CA LEU A 136 -4.37 5.26 17.84
C LEU A 136 -4.01 4.83 16.41
N MET A 137 -3.18 5.61 15.75
CA MET A 137 -2.69 5.32 14.41
C MET A 137 -1.19 5.58 14.31
N GLY A 138 -0.57 4.95 13.34
CA GLY A 138 0.87 5.10 13.16
C GLY A 138 1.41 4.42 11.92
N THR A 139 2.72 4.35 11.87
CA THR A 139 3.48 3.74 10.78
C THR A 139 4.48 2.73 11.31
N GLY A 140 4.86 1.80 10.44
CA GLY A 140 5.97 0.87 10.64
C GLY A 140 6.85 0.86 9.41
N VAL A 141 8.14 1.00 9.59
CA VAL A 141 9.14 1.01 8.51
C VAL A 141 10.03 -0.21 8.65
N ARG A 142 10.21 -0.96 7.54
CA ARG A 142 11.10 -2.12 7.53
C ARG A 142 12.55 -1.67 7.67
N LEU A 143 13.26 -2.29 8.59
CA LEU A 143 14.70 -2.12 8.69
C LEU A 143 15.37 -2.87 7.52
N ARG A 144 16.20 -2.15 6.76
CA ARG A 144 17.05 -2.78 5.73
C ARG A 144 18.20 -3.50 6.44
N LYS A 145 18.42 -4.75 6.03
CA LYS A 145 19.65 -5.46 6.39
C LYS A 145 20.81 -4.93 5.56
#